data_e21aa0905734f4f64a3b5d74c4f79474
#
_entry.id   e21aa0905734f4f64a3b5d74c4f79474
#
_cell.length_a   1.000
_cell.length_b   1.000
_cell.length_c   1.000
_cell.angle_alpha   90.00
_cell.angle_beta   90.00
_cell.angle_gamma   90.00
#
_symmetry.space_group_name_H-M   'P 1'
#
loop_
_entity.id
_entity.type
_entity.pdbx_description
1 polymer ?
#
loop_
_entity_poly.entity_id
_entity_poly.type
_entity_poly.pdbx_seq_one_letter_code
_entity_poly.pdbx_strand_id
1 'polypeptide(L)'
;MKKAYVKDIVKEIKRTRKRYISIIAIVILGVAFFVGINASCPDMLNTFNKYINDYNVFDLNLISTVGFDNDDVGTIRNIDKIDYIQPVKSICAVVEQGDKEKVLSVSSAPDNVTKNTMNKVEIVEGEYPKQSNEIVLDSKLKTDYKIGDTIEFIDTENQELEDVFKVKSYTVVGFANSPLYVAISRGSTTLVD
;
A
#
# COMPACT_ATOMS: atom_id res chain seq x y z
N MET A 1 -10.81 58.32 -37.15
CA MET A 1 -11.88 57.30 -37.19
C MET A 1 -11.63 56.09 -36.27
N LYS A 2 -10.45 55.49 -36.27
CA LYS A 2 -10.16 54.27 -35.42
C LYS A 2 -10.34 54.46 -33.93
N LYS A 3 -10.01 55.66 -33.36
CA LYS A 3 -10.15 55.91 -31.89
C LYS A 3 -11.61 56.02 -31.44
N ALA A 4 -12.51 56.54 -32.25
CA ALA A 4 -13.93 56.65 -31.93
C ALA A 4 -14.59 55.25 -31.88
N TYR A 5 -14.30 54.42 -32.88
CA TYR A 5 -14.80 53.05 -32.97
C TYR A 5 -14.37 52.16 -31.77
N VAL A 6 -13.11 52.22 -31.35
CA VAL A 6 -12.62 51.51 -30.20
C VAL A 6 -13.32 51.98 -28.90
N LYS A 7 -13.56 53.30 -28.79
CA LYS A 7 -14.26 53.88 -27.63
C LYS A 7 -15.72 53.39 -27.53
N ASP A 8 -16.41 53.25 -28.67
CA ASP A 8 -17.76 52.71 -28.69
C ASP A 8 -17.83 51.24 -28.32
N ILE A 9 -16.91 50.44 -28.84
CA ILE A 9 -16.80 49.01 -28.45
C ILE A 9 -16.59 48.86 -26.94
N VAL A 10 -15.64 49.60 -26.36
CA VAL A 10 -15.38 49.56 -24.91
C VAL A 10 -16.58 49.98 -24.09
N LYS A 11 -17.33 50.99 -24.57
CA LYS A 11 -18.55 51.47 -23.92
C LYS A 11 -19.66 50.41 -23.96
N GLU A 12 -19.84 49.71 -25.08
CA GLU A 12 -20.79 48.62 -25.24
C GLU A 12 -20.43 47.41 -24.37
N ILE A 13 -19.15 47.01 -24.30
CA ILE A 13 -18.65 45.96 -23.41
C ILE A 13 -18.95 46.34 -21.95
N LYS A 14 -18.69 47.56 -21.52
CA LYS A 14 -19.00 48.02 -20.16
C LYS A 14 -20.48 47.98 -19.84
N ARG A 15 -21.36 48.30 -20.80
CA ARG A 15 -22.80 48.28 -20.64
C ARG A 15 -23.35 46.86 -20.51
N THR A 16 -22.76 45.88 -21.23
CA THR A 16 -23.18 44.48 -21.28
C THR A 16 -22.23 43.56 -20.55
N ARG A 17 -21.42 44.11 -19.60
CA ARG A 17 -20.37 43.37 -18.86
C ARG A 17 -20.80 42.02 -18.27
N LYS A 18 -22.02 41.95 -17.73
CA LYS A 18 -22.56 40.68 -17.14
C LYS A 18 -22.59 39.54 -18.17
N ARG A 19 -23.01 39.84 -19.40
CA ARG A 19 -23.08 38.87 -20.49
C ARG A 19 -21.66 38.42 -20.94
N TYR A 20 -20.70 39.36 -21.05
CA TYR A 20 -19.33 39.04 -21.40
C TYR A 20 -18.67 38.18 -20.29
N ILE A 21 -18.86 38.52 -19.03
CA ILE A 21 -18.34 37.75 -17.90
C ILE A 21 -18.89 36.32 -17.92
N SER A 22 -20.20 36.14 -18.18
CA SER A 22 -20.79 34.80 -18.27
C SER A 22 -20.16 33.96 -19.40
N ILE A 23 -19.97 34.55 -20.58
CA ILE A 23 -19.36 33.83 -21.69
C ILE A 23 -17.90 33.45 -21.39
N ILE A 24 -17.12 34.39 -20.85
CA ILE A 24 -15.74 34.16 -20.46
C ILE A 24 -15.66 33.05 -19.36
N ALA A 25 -16.57 33.11 -18.37
CA ALA A 25 -16.61 32.11 -17.31
C ALA A 25 -16.87 30.69 -17.86
N ILE A 26 -17.80 30.56 -18.83
CA ILE A 26 -18.08 29.25 -19.46
C ILE A 26 -16.85 28.74 -20.24
N VAL A 27 -16.18 29.62 -20.99
CA VAL A 27 -14.97 29.25 -21.75
C VAL A 27 -13.85 28.85 -20.79
N ILE A 28 -13.61 29.62 -19.73
CA ILE A 28 -12.60 29.28 -18.72
C ILE A 28 -12.91 27.93 -18.08
N LEU A 29 -14.17 27.68 -17.72
CA LEU A 29 -14.59 26.42 -17.12
C LEU A 29 -14.32 25.23 -18.07
N GLY A 30 -14.68 25.37 -19.36
CA GLY A 30 -14.44 24.34 -20.36
C GLY A 30 -12.96 24.04 -20.58
N VAL A 31 -12.14 25.07 -20.68
CA VAL A 31 -10.68 24.92 -20.85
C VAL A 31 -10.05 24.32 -19.57
N ALA A 32 -10.42 24.80 -18.39
CA ALA A 32 -9.90 24.30 -17.12
C ALA A 32 -10.24 22.81 -16.91
N PHE A 33 -11.47 22.41 -17.24
CA PHE A 33 -11.90 21.02 -17.17
C PHE A 33 -11.12 20.13 -18.13
N PHE A 34 -10.97 20.55 -19.38
CA PHE A 34 -10.21 19.81 -20.39
C PHE A 34 -8.74 19.65 -20.01
N VAL A 35 -8.09 20.74 -19.58
CA VAL A 35 -6.69 20.70 -19.13
C VAL A 35 -6.54 19.83 -17.88
N GLY A 36 -7.46 19.95 -16.92
CA GLY A 36 -7.44 19.14 -15.69
C GLY A 36 -7.51 17.64 -15.98
N ILE A 37 -8.42 17.21 -16.87
CA ILE A 37 -8.51 15.78 -17.25
C ILE A 37 -7.22 15.30 -17.93
N ASN A 38 -6.70 16.08 -18.87
CA ASN A 38 -5.48 15.69 -19.59
C ASN A 38 -4.23 15.63 -18.69
N ALA A 39 -4.17 16.44 -17.63
CA ALA A 39 -3.06 16.43 -16.68
C ALA A 39 -3.17 15.29 -15.67
N SER A 40 -4.39 14.83 -15.34
CA SER A 40 -4.61 13.83 -14.29
C SER A 40 -3.97 12.48 -14.59
N CYS A 41 -4.03 12.00 -15.83
CA CYS A 41 -3.51 10.69 -16.19
C CYS A 41 -1.98 10.58 -16.04
N PRO A 42 -1.16 11.48 -16.61
CA PRO A 42 0.29 11.43 -16.43
C PRO A 42 0.70 11.63 -14.96
N ASP A 43 0.03 12.50 -14.22
CA ASP A 43 0.33 12.71 -12.80
C ASP A 43 0.04 11.46 -11.95
N MET A 44 -1.07 10.77 -12.23
CA MET A 44 -1.39 9.50 -11.57
C MET A 44 -0.34 8.43 -11.90
N LEU A 45 0.05 8.28 -13.16
CA LEU A 45 1.08 7.32 -13.57
C LEU A 45 2.44 7.62 -12.93
N ASN A 46 2.84 8.87 -12.89
CA ASN A 46 4.09 9.28 -12.25
C ASN A 46 4.08 9.01 -10.75
N THR A 47 2.97 9.30 -10.09
CA THR A 47 2.79 9.02 -8.65
C THR A 47 2.82 7.53 -8.37
N PHE A 48 2.15 6.72 -9.21
CA PHE A 48 2.14 5.27 -9.09
C PHE A 48 3.52 4.66 -9.32
N ASN A 49 4.22 5.06 -10.37
CA ASN A 49 5.57 4.59 -10.65
C ASN A 49 6.55 4.97 -9.53
N LYS A 50 6.43 6.19 -8.99
CA LYS A 50 7.21 6.60 -7.84
C LYS A 50 6.93 5.73 -6.62
N TYR A 51 5.66 5.46 -6.34
CA TYR A 51 5.25 4.58 -5.24
C TYR A 51 5.85 3.18 -5.37
N ILE A 52 5.72 2.54 -6.54
CA ILE A 52 6.30 1.21 -6.81
C ILE A 52 7.81 1.20 -6.58
N ASN A 53 8.51 2.23 -7.07
CA ASN A 53 9.96 2.31 -6.93
C ASN A 53 10.40 2.61 -5.49
N ASP A 54 9.74 3.52 -4.78
CA ASP A 54 10.10 3.91 -3.41
C ASP A 54 9.96 2.73 -2.43
N TYR A 55 8.91 1.91 -2.61
CA TYR A 55 8.66 0.73 -1.77
C TYR A 55 9.23 -0.58 -2.34
N ASN A 56 9.85 -0.53 -3.54
CA ASN A 56 10.38 -1.69 -4.24
C ASN A 56 9.33 -2.82 -4.33
N VAL A 57 8.15 -2.46 -4.83
CA VAL A 57 7.04 -3.41 -4.97
C VAL A 57 7.41 -4.47 -6.00
N PHE A 58 7.11 -5.73 -5.72
CA PHE A 58 7.44 -6.85 -6.60
C PHE A 58 6.73 -6.73 -7.96
N ASP A 59 7.40 -7.17 -9.03
CA ASP A 59 6.81 -7.27 -10.37
C ASP A 59 5.98 -8.54 -10.53
N LEU A 60 6.39 -9.62 -9.87
CA LEU A 60 5.75 -10.93 -9.96
C LEU A 60 5.69 -11.60 -8.58
N ASN A 61 4.52 -12.13 -8.24
CA ASN A 61 4.30 -12.94 -7.05
C ASN A 61 3.97 -14.38 -7.46
N LEU A 62 4.81 -15.31 -7.06
CA LEU A 62 4.60 -16.74 -7.25
C LEU A 62 4.11 -17.36 -5.94
N ILE A 63 2.99 -18.06 -6.00
CA ILE A 63 2.37 -18.72 -4.85
C ILE A 63 2.28 -20.22 -5.15
N SER A 64 2.77 -21.04 -4.22
CA SER A 64 2.64 -22.48 -4.24
C SER A 64 1.80 -22.94 -3.06
N THR A 65 0.88 -23.85 -3.30
CA THR A 65 0.03 -24.46 -2.26
C THR A 65 0.80 -25.48 -1.40
N VAL A 66 1.89 -26.03 -1.93
CA VAL A 66 2.78 -26.97 -1.23
C VAL A 66 4.08 -26.33 -0.76
N GLY A 67 4.25 -25.02 -1.03
CA GLY A 67 5.49 -24.29 -0.76
C GLY A 67 6.51 -24.41 -1.88
N PHE A 68 7.65 -23.76 -1.71
CA PHE A 68 8.85 -23.85 -2.53
C PHE A 68 10.00 -24.30 -1.66
N ASP A 69 10.77 -25.27 -2.15
CA ASP A 69 12.01 -25.66 -1.50
C ASP A 69 13.20 -24.82 -2.00
N ASN A 70 14.40 -25.10 -1.47
CA ASN A 70 15.60 -24.36 -1.85
C ASN A 70 16.03 -24.63 -3.31
N ASP A 71 15.73 -25.80 -3.83
CA ASP A 71 16.07 -26.20 -5.21
C ASP A 71 15.14 -25.48 -6.19
N ASP A 72 13.85 -25.36 -5.84
CA ASP A 72 12.87 -24.57 -6.59
C ASP A 72 13.31 -23.10 -6.67
N VAL A 73 13.65 -22.49 -5.53
CA VAL A 73 14.12 -21.11 -5.46
C VAL A 73 15.42 -20.94 -6.27
N GLY A 74 16.32 -21.92 -6.22
CA GLY A 74 17.54 -21.96 -7.02
C GLY A 74 17.25 -22.01 -8.52
N THR A 75 16.30 -22.83 -8.91
CA THR A 75 15.87 -22.97 -10.31
C THR A 75 15.27 -21.68 -10.84
N ILE A 76 14.37 -21.06 -10.07
CA ILE A 76 13.75 -19.78 -10.45
C ILE A 76 14.81 -18.68 -10.55
N ARG A 77 15.78 -18.64 -9.65
CA ARG A 77 16.88 -17.66 -9.68
C ARG A 77 17.74 -17.72 -10.94
N ASN A 78 17.83 -18.90 -11.56
CA ASN A 78 18.61 -19.11 -12.78
C ASN A 78 17.82 -18.78 -14.06
N ILE A 79 16.57 -18.39 -13.97
CA ILE A 79 15.79 -17.95 -15.14
C ILE A 79 16.32 -16.60 -15.61
N ASP A 80 16.59 -16.49 -16.91
CA ASP A 80 17.02 -15.24 -17.53
C ASP A 80 16.02 -14.11 -17.27
N LYS A 81 16.53 -12.89 -16.98
CA LYS A 81 15.77 -11.68 -16.66
C LYS A 81 15.11 -11.63 -15.25
N ILE A 82 15.49 -12.54 -14.36
CA ILE A 82 15.15 -12.40 -12.94
C ILE A 82 16.35 -11.79 -12.21
N ASP A 83 16.19 -10.54 -11.76
CA ASP A 83 17.26 -9.82 -11.08
C ASP A 83 17.34 -10.17 -9.59
N TYR A 84 16.18 -10.37 -8.96
CA TYR A 84 16.10 -10.60 -7.52
C TYR A 84 14.90 -11.46 -7.13
N ILE A 85 15.09 -12.33 -6.14
CA ILE A 85 14.05 -13.17 -5.55
C ILE A 85 14.07 -12.97 -4.04
N GLN A 86 12.90 -12.74 -3.47
CA GLN A 86 12.70 -12.68 -2.03
C GLN A 86 11.69 -13.76 -1.62
N PRO A 87 12.15 -14.89 -1.07
CA PRO A 87 11.25 -15.88 -0.50
C PRO A 87 10.55 -15.30 0.74
N VAL A 88 9.24 -15.48 0.80
CA VAL A 88 8.40 -15.03 1.92
C VAL A 88 7.49 -16.18 2.33
N LYS A 89 7.44 -16.49 3.61
CA LYS A 89 6.44 -17.38 4.18
C LYS A 89 5.27 -16.52 4.66
N SER A 90 4.07 -16.86 4.25
CA SER A 90 2.84 -16.17 4.68
C SER A 90 1.82 -17.20 5.10
N ILE A 91 1.15 -16.92 6.21
CA ILE A 91 0.16 -17.81 6.80
C ILE A 91 -0.93 -16.98 7.47
N CYS A 92 -2.14 -17.53 7.52
CA CYS A 92 -3.22 -16.98 8.34
C CYS A 92 -3.19 -17.68 9.71
N ALA A 93 -3.13 -16.89 10.77
CA ALA A 93 -3.09 -17.40 12.15
C ALA A 93 -4.14 -16.70 13.00
N VAL A 94 -4.66 -17.41 13.99
CA VAL A 94 -5.68 -16.90 14.90
C VAL A 94 -5.02 -16.31 16.14
N VAL A 95 -5.54 -15.18 16.59
CA VAL A 95 -5.18 -14.55 17.86
C VAL A 95 -6.44 -14.35 18.69
N GLU A 96 -6.33 -14.56 19.98
CA GLU A 96 -7.39 -14.19 20.92
C GLU A 96 -7.26 -12.72 21.32
N GLN A 97 -8.37 -12.01 21.26
CA GLN A 97 -8.47 -10.64 21.72
C GLN A 97 -9.70 -10.51 22.64
N GLY A 98 -9.51 -10.73 23.94
CA GLY A 98 -10.61 -10.86 24.90
C GLY A 98 -11.48 -12.08 24.57
N ASP A 99 -12.78 -11.86 24.38
CA ASP A 99 -13.75 -12.94 24.04
C ASP A 99 -13.90 -13.15 22.52
N LYS A 100 -13.02 -12.58 21.70
CA LYS A 100 -13.11 -12.66 20.24
C LYS A 100 -11.84 -13.23 19.65
N GLU A 101 -12.03 -14.11 18.68
CA GLU A 101 -10.97 -14.58 17.80
C GLU A 101 -10.83 -13.66 16.57
N LYS A 102 -9.61 -13.41 16.19
CA LYS A 102 -9.28 -12.62 15.00
C LYS A 102 -8.26 -13.36 14.16
N VAL A 103 -8.53 -13.47 12.86
CA VAL A 103 -7.57 -14.04 11.91
C VAL A 103 -6.66 -12.96 11.41
N LEU A 104 -5.36 -13.15 11.53
CA LEU A 104 -4.33 -12.26 11.02
C LEU A 104 -3.52 -12.97 9.93
N SER A 105 -3.24 -12.28 8.85
CA SER A 105 -2.26 -12.73 7.86
C SER A 105 -0.87 -12.33 8.33
N VAL A 106 -0.03 -13.31 8.60
CA VAL A 106 1.33 -13.15 9.12
C VAL A 106 2.32 -13.49 8.02
N SER A 107 3.27 -12.61 7.78
CA SER A 107 4.33 -12.83 6.78
C SER A 107 5.69 -12.73 7.42
N SER A 108 6.62 -13.57 6.98
CA SER A 108 8.01 -13.49 7.44
C SER A 108 8.64 -12.17 7.02
N ALA A 109 9.32 -11.52 7.97
CA ALA A 109 10.12 -10.36 7.70
C ALA A 109 11.53 -10.76 7.26
N PRO A 110 12.20 -10.03 6.37
CA PRO A 110 13.60 -10.25 6.07
C PRO A 110 14.46 -9.87 7.29
N ASP A 111 15.54 -10.65 7.53
CA ASP A 111 16.45 -10.40 8.68
C ASP A 111 17.05 -8.99 8.66
N ASN A 112 17.29 -8.45 7.46
CA ASN A 112 17.82 -7.11 7.27
C ASN A 112 17.06 -6.39 6.15
N VAL A 113 16.58 -5.20 6.43
CA VAL A 113 16.01 -4.31 5.42
C VAL A 113 17.13 -3.65 4.65
N THR A 114 17.28 -4.02 3.40
CA THR A 114 18.28 -3.48 2.49
C THR A 114 17.63 -2.61 1.41
N LYS A 115 18.44 -2.03 0.55
CA LYS A 115 17.94 -1.32 -0.64
C LYS A 115 17.14 -2.24 -1.57
N ASN A 116 17.50 -3.51 -1.63
CA ASN A 116 16.87 -4.52 -2.51
C ASN A 116 15.68 -5.24 -1.85
N THR A 117 15.37 -4.97 -0.59
CA THR A 117 14.20 -5.57 0.06
C THR A 117 12.94 -5.19 -0.71
N MET A 118 12.17 -6.18 -1.13
CA MET A 118 10.89 -5.97 -1.80
C MET A 118 9.79 -5.63 -0.80
N ASN A 119 8.77 -4.92 -1.27
CA ASN A 119 7.57 -4.56 -0.50
C ASN A 119 7.91 -3.94 0.85
N LYS A 120 8.83 -2.98 0.86
CA LYS A 120 9.25 -2.29 2.09
C LYS A 120 8.06 -1.72 2.82
N VAL A 121 7.87 -2.16 4.05
CA VAL A 121 6.84 -1.57 4.90
C VAL A 121 7.30 -0.21 5.42
N GLU A 122 6.36 0.73 5.49
CA GLU A 122 6.58 2.04 6.08
C GLU A 122 6.27 1.97 7.58
N ILE A 123 7.30 2.10 8.42
CA ILE A 123 7.11 2.15 9.87
C ILE A 123 6.45 3.48 10.23
N VAL A 124 5.26 3.41 10.80
CA VAL A 124 4.48 4.58 11.24
C VAL A 124 4.82 4.93 12.68
N GLU A 125 5.11 3.91 13.52
CA GLU A 125 5.45 4.06 14.92
C GLU A 125 6.27 2.86 15.38
N GLY A 126 7.23 3.09 16.31
CA GLY A 126 8.14 2.06 16.80
C GLY A 126 9.28 1.77 15.85
N GLU A 127 9.69 0.53 15.77
CA GLU A 127 10.85 0.10 14.98
C GLU A 127 10.59 -1.22 14.24
N TYR A 128 11.49 -1.57 13.32
CA TYR A 128 11.46 -2.83 12.60
C TYR A 128 11.92 -3.98 13.52
N PRO A 129 11.33 -5.20 13.42
CA PRO A 129 11.73 -6.34 14.24
C PRO A 129 13.22 -6.64 14.10
N LYS A 130 13.90 -6.84 15.23
CA LYS A 130 15.32 -7.18 15.31
C LYS A 130 15.56 -8.58 15.87
N GLN A 131 14.56 -9.10 16.57
CA GLN A 131 14.60 -10.42 17.19
C GLN A 131 13.49 -11.32 16.65
N SER A 132 13.69 -12.63 16.75
CA SER A 132 12.74 -13.61 16.19
C SER A 132 11.38 -13.69 16.91
N ASN A 133 11.27 -13.09 18.09
CA ASN A 133 10.05 -12.97 18.88
C ASN A 133 9.43 -11.58 18.83
N GLU A 134 9.84 -10.73 17.89
CA GLU A 134 9.29 -9.40 17.68
C GLU A 134 8.39 -9.38 16.45
N ILE A 135 7.33 -8.57 16.50
CA ILE A 135 6.38 -8.41 15.41
C ILE A 135 6.03 -6.94 15.20
N VAL A 136 5.83 -6.59 13.93
CA VAL A 136 5.23 -5.31 13.52
C VAL A 136 3.82 -5.57 13.02
N LEU A 137 2.88 -4.77 13.46
CA LEU A 137 1.48 -4.87 13.10
C LEU A 137 1.09 -3.84 12.04
N ASP A 138 0.03 -4.12 11.29
CA ASP A 138 -0.61 -3.11 10.45
C ASP A 138 -1.07 -1.93 11.31
N SER A 139 -0.87 -0.71 10.82
CA SER A 139 -1.20 0.53 11.52
C SER A 139 -2.66 0.62 11.97
N LYS A 140 -3.56 -0.13 11.35
CA LYS A 140 -4.98 -0.19 11.74
C LYS A 140 -5.23 -0.96 13.04
N LEU A 141 -4.28 -1.79 13.45
CA LEU A 141 -4.36 -2.52 14.71
C LEU A 141 -3.92 -1.68 15.92
N LYS A 142 -3.54 -0.41 15.72
CA LYS A 142 -3.21 0.53 16.82
C LYS A 142 -4.37 0.77 17.79
N THR A 143 -5.60 0.55 17.37
CA THR A 143 -6.76 0.65 18.26
C THR A 143 -6.83 -0.52 19.25
N ASP A 144 -6.27 -1.64 18.86
CA ASP A 144 -6.40 -2.92 19.56
C ASP A 144 -5.14 -3.28 20.36
N TYR A 145 -3.98 -2.82 19.92
CA TYR A 145 -2.66 -3.13 20.48
C TYR A 145 -1.79 -1.89 20.66
N LYS A 146 -0.82 -2.01 21.56
CA LYS A 146 0.22 -0.99 21.83
C LYS A 146 1.61 -1.58 21.66
N ILE A 147 2.61 -0.74 21.46
CA ILE A 147 4.01 -1.16 21.47
C ILE A 147 4.33 -1.70 22.87
N GLY A 148 4.95 -2.87 22.92
CA GLY A 148 5.24 -3.63 24.14
C GLY A 148 4.20 -4.67 24.51
N ASP A 149 3.02 -4.67 23.89
CA ASP A 149 2.03 -5.72 24.09
C ASP A 149 2.54 -7.05 23.52
N THR A 150 2.03 -8.13 24.08
CA THR A 150 2.31 -9.48 23.60
C THR A 150 1.12 -10.01 22.81
N ILE A 151 1.41 -10.57 21.65
CA ILE A 151 0.44 -11.30 20.83
C ILE A 151 0.78 -12.78 20.89
N GLU A 152 -0.23 -13.58 21.21
CA GLU A 152 -0.12 -15.03 21.22
C GLU A 152 -1.00 -15.60 20.12
N PHE A 153 -0.40 -16.41 19.25
CA PHE A 153 -1.11 -17.17 18.23
C PHE A 153 -1.58 -18.49 18.82
N ILE A 154 -2.81 -18.90 18.51
CA ILE A 154 -3.42 -20.13 18.99
C ILE A 154 -3.45 -21.19 17.89
N ASP A 155 -3.27 -22.45 18.30
CA ASP A 155 -3.45 -23.60 17.43
C ASP A 155 -4.93 -23.74 17.07
N THR A 156 -5.20 -24.17 15.85
CA THR A 156 -6.54 -24.50 15.39
C THR A 156 -6.64 -25.98 15.04
N GLU A 157 -7.87 -26.51 14.91
CA GLU A 157 -8.06 -27.93 14.60
C GLU A 157 -7.31 -28.42 13.35
N ASN A 158 -7.08 -27.51 12.39
CA ASN A 158 -6.47 -27.83 11.11
C ASN A 158 -5.02 -27.32 10.98
N GLN A 159 -4.46 -26.69 12.03
CA GLN A 159 -3.14 -26.08 11.93
C GLN A 159 -2.39 -26.08 13.26
N GLU A 160 -1.33 -26.87 13.33
CA GLU A 160 -0.36 -26.82 14.43
C GLU A 160 0.68 -25.73 14.13
N LEU A 161 0.76 -24.73 15.01
CA LEU A 161 1.65 -23.57 14.81
C LEU A 161 3.12 -23.91 15.00
N GLU A 162 3.46 -25.01 15.69
CA GLU A 162 4.85 -25.42 15.94
C GLU A 162 5.62 -25.74 14.66
N ASP A 163 4.91 -26.18 13.62
CA ASP A 163 5.50 -26.44 12.30
C ASP A 163 5.82 -25.16 11.52
N VAL A 164 5.22 -24.04 11.90
CA VAL A 164 5.28 -22.81 11.14
C VAL A 164 6.01 -21.69 11.88
N PHE A 165 5.74 -21.54 13.14
CA PHE A 165 6.30 -20.47 13.97
C PHE A 165 7.38 -21.03 14.92
N LYS A 166 8.50 -20.31 15.00
CA LYS A 166 9.56 -20.64 15.97
C LYS A 166 9.13 -20.41 17.41
N VAL A 167 8.22 -19.45 17.62
CA VAL A 167 7.65 -19.07 18.92
C VAL A 167 6.18 -18.75 18.72
N LYS A 168 5.34 -19.03 19.73
CA LYS A 168 3.90 -18.75 19.68
C LYS A 168 3.56 -17.32 20.14
N SER A 169 4.47 -16.69 20.86
CA SER A 169 4.26 -15.39 21.50
C SER A 169 5.24 -14.36 20.95
N TYR A 170 4.73 -13.22 20.53
CA TYR A 170 5.50 -12.14 19.93
C TYR A 170 5.25 -10.81 20.62
N THR A 171 6.31 -10.02 20.79
CA THR A 171 6.23 -8.65 21.31
C THR A 171 6.00 -7.68 20.17
N VAL A 172 5.01 -6.83 20.30
CA VAL A 172 4.74 -5.74 19.34
C VAL A 172 5.79 -4.66 19.48
N VAL A 173 6.63 -4.46 18.46
CA VAL A 173 7.69 -3.45 18.47
C VAL A 173 7.38 -2.25 17.58
N GLY A 174 6.34 -2.33 16.76
CA GLY A 174 5.95 -1.22 15.91
C GLY A 174 4.66 -1.45 15.14
N PHE A 175 4.28 -0.38 14.45
CA PHE A 175 3.16 -0.37 13.51
C PHE A 175 3.62 0.12 12.17
N ALA A 176 3.15 -0.54 11.10
CA ALA A 176 3.57 -0.24 9.74
C ALA A 176 2.40 -0.22 8.76
N ASN A 177 2.63 0.41 7.62
CA ASN A 177 1.79 0.29 6.44
C ASN A 177 2.51 -0.59 5.42
N SER A 178 1.82 -1.61 4.91
CA SER A 178 2.33 -2.42 3.82
C SER A 178 1.98 -1.77 2.48
N PRO A 179 2.92 -1.68 1.52
CA PRO A 179 2.66 -1.14 0.20
C PRO A 179 1.70 -2.00 -0.63
N LEU A 180 1.45 -3.24 -0.23
CA LEU A 180 0.53 -4.14 -0.91
C LEU A 180 -0.94 -3.81 -0.62
N TYR A 181 -1.22 -3.02 0.42
CA TYR A 181 -2.56 -2.63 0.83
C TYR A 181 -2.81 -1.14 0.63
N VAL A 182 -3.06 -0.74 -0.61
CA VAL A 182 -3.34 0.66 -0.98
C VAL A 182 -4.75 1.08 -0.52
N ALA A 183 -5.69 0.12 -0.40
CA ALA A 183 -7.05 0.39 0.01
C ALA A 183 -7.19 0.65 1.51
N ILE A 184 -8.18 1.45 1.88
CA ILE A 184 -8.53 1.68 3.29
C ILE A 184 -9.02 0.40 3.95
N SER A 185 -9.74 -0.46 3.22
CA SER A 185 -10.17 -1.78 3.68
C SER A 185 -9.06 -2.80 3.43
N ARG A 186 -8.70 -3.58 4.46
CA ARG A 186 -7.70 -4.65 4.35
C ARG A 186 -8.28 -5.98 3.84
N GLY A 187 -9.54 -5.99 3.48
CA GLY A 187 -10.26 -7.21 3.12
C GLY A 187 -10.73 -7.99 4.36
N SER A 188 -11.30 -9.14 4.13
CA SER A 188 -11.63 -10.13 5.15
C SER A 188 -10.86 -11.41 4.83
N THR A 189 -10.23 -11.99 5.83
CA THR A 189 -9.62 -13.32 5.75
C THR A 189 -10.47 -14.27 6.56
N THR A 190 -10.82 -15.38 5.99
CA THR A 190 -11.38 -16.54 6.69
C THR A 190 -10.34 -17.65 6.67
N LEU A 191 -10.25 -18.41 7.75
CA LEU A 191 -9.56 -19.69 7.69
C LEU A 191 -10.31 -20.55 6.67
N VAL A 192 -9.60 -21.08 5.71
CA VAL A 192 -10.17 -22.05 4.77
C VAL A 192 -10.14 -23.38 5.52
N ASP A 193 -11.33 -23.95 5.77
CA ASP A 193 -11.49 -25.29 6.31
C ASP A 193 -10.91 -26.35 5.36
#